data_1ec2c5f4363276e2ea4cd095cd86fa1c
#
_entry.id   1ec2c5f4363276e2ea4cd095cd86fa1c
#
_cell.length_a   1.000
_cell.length_b   1.000
_cell.length_c   1.000
_cell.angle_alpha   90.00
_cell.angle_beta   90.00
_cell.angle_gamma   90.00
#
_symmetry.space_group_name_H-M   'P 1'
#
loop_
_entity.id
_entity.type
_entity.pdbx_description
1 polymer ?
#
loop_
_entity_poly.entity_id
_entity_poly.type
_entity_poly.pdbx_seq_one_letter_code
_entity_poly.pdbx_strand_id
1 'polypeptide(L)'
;MEISSMPEIFGNKLRLSVISALVTGEKSFSELKKYTDATSGNLGAQLLKLEEWGYISCKKEFVGKKPQSSYRLTETGISNFKEYVEMLEKVLKSMEA
;
A
#
# COMPACT_ATOMS: atom_id res chain seq x y z
N MET A 1 -7.95 8.19 -14.94
CA MET A 1 -7.34 6.84 -15.02
C MET A 1 -8.40 5.84 -15.44
N GLU A 2 -8.09 4.96 -16.36
CA GLU A 2 -8.94 3.84 -16.76
C GLU A 2 -8.34 2.55 -16.19
N ILE A 3 -9.16 1.49 -16.08
CA ILE A 3 -8.66 0.21 -15.56
C ILE A 3 -7.49 -0.31 -16.38
N SER A 4 -7.54 -0.19 -17.71
CA SER A 4 -6.46 -0.63 -18.59
C SER A 4 -5.15 0.16 -18.42
N SER A 5 -5.22 1.36 -17.87
CA SER A 5 -4.05 2.20 -17.59
C SER A 5 -3.71 2.28 -16.11
N MET A 6 -4.37 1.47 -15.28
CA MET A 6 -4.11 1.39 -13.85
C MET A 6 -2.67 0.98 -13.59
N PRO A 7 -1.95 1.68 -12.69
CA PRO A 7 -0.61 1.26 -12.33
C PRO A 7 -0.58 -0.18 -11.82
N GLU A 8 0.44 -0.92 -12.20
CA GLU A 8 0.62 -2.33 -11.81
C GLU A 8 0.53 -2.55 -10.30
N ILE A 9 0.94 -1.55 -9.52
CA ILE A 9 0.89 -1.61 -8.07
C ILE A 9 -0.50 -1.97 -7.54
N PHE A 10 -1.55 -1.46 -8.17
CA PHE A 10 -2.93 -1.71 -7.71
C PHE A 10 -3.53 -3.01 -8.26
N GLY A 11 -2.83 -3.67 -9.16
CA GLY A 11 -3.26 -4.94 -9.74
C GLY A 11 -2.94 -6.17 -8.88
N ASN A 12 -2.30 -5.97 -7.74
CA ASN A 12 -1.92 -7.06 -6.84
C ASN A 12 -2.66 -6.92 -5.52
N LYS A 13 -3.37 -7.96 -5.12
CA LYS A 13 -4.19 -7.95 -3.91
C LYS A 13 -3.38 -7.60 -2.66
N LEU A 14 -2.19 -8.18 -2.51
CA LEU A 14 -1.36 -7.94 -1.34
C LEU A 14 -0.87 -6.48 -1.30
N ARG A 15 -0.40 -5.96 -2.44
CA ARG A 15 0.04 -4.56 -2.51
C ARG A 15 -1.10 -3.60 -2.20
N LEU A 16 -2.27 -3.87 -2.75
CA LEU A 16 -3.45 -3.04 -2.48
C LEU A 16 -3.83 -3.08 -1.00
N SER A 17 -3.75 -4.26 -0.37
CA SER A 17 -4.01 -4.42 1.07
C SER A 17 -3.03 -3.60 1.91
N VAL A 18 -1.75 -3.59 1.54
CA VAL A 18 -0.74 -2.79 2.24
C VAL A 18 -1.06 -1.29 2.13
N ILE A 19 -1.34 -0.83 0.91
CA ILE A 19 -1.67 0.59 0.69
C ILE A 19 -2.90 0.97 1.53
N SER A 20 -3.94 0.13 1.51
CA SER A 20 -5.17 0.38 2.27
C SER A 20 -4.91 0.47 3.78
N ALA A 21 -4.05 -0.40 4.30
CA ALA A 21 -3.68 -0.37 5.72
C ALA A 21 -2.98 0.93 6.08
N LEU A 22 -2.12 1.43 5.19
CA LEU A 22 -1.33 2.64 5.43
C LEU A 22 -2.11 3.95 5.27
N VAL A 23 -3.30 3.89 4.70
CA VAL A 23 -4.16 5.09 4.56
C VAL A 23 -4.47 5.70 5.93
N THR A 24 -4.62 4.88 6.97
CA THR A 24 -4.94 5.36 8.32
C THR A 24 -3.70 5.75 9.14
N GLY A 25 -2.52 5.64 8.57
CA GLY A 25 -1.28 6.05 9.22
C GLY A 25 -0.17 4.99 9.17
N GLU A 26 0.93 5.32 9.81
CA GLU A 26 2.10 4.46 9.86
C GLU A 26 1.77 3.10 10.50
N LYS A 27 2.37 2.04 9.95
CA LYS A 27 2.21 0.68 10.47
C LYS A 27 3.57 -0.02 10.50
N SER A 28 3.78 -0.82 11.53
CA SER A 28 4.97 -1.67 11.61
C SER A 28 4.84 -2.89 10.68
N PHE A 29 5.95 -3.55 10.41
CA PHE A 29 5.94 -4.81 9.66
C PHE A 29 5.00 -5.83 10.30
N SER A 30 5.05 -5.96 11.62
CA SER A 30 4.18 -6.90 12.36
C SER A 30 2.71 -6.57 12.20
N GLU A 31 2.35 -5.30 12.27
CA GLU A 31 0.97 -4.85 12.07
C GLU A 31 0.49 -5.14 10.65
N LEU A 32 1.32 -4.86 9.65
CA LEU A 32 1.00 -5.15 8.26
C LEU A 32 0.86 -6.65 8.01
N LYS A 33 1.69 -7.45 8.65
CA LYS A 33 1.61 -8.90 8.52
C LYS A 33 0.28 -9.43 9.05
N LYS A 34 -0.17 -8.92 10.20
CA LYS A 34 -1.48 -9.28 10.76
C LYS A 34 -2.62 -8.82 9.88
N TYR A 35 -2.54 -7.59 9.38
CA TYR A 35 -3.59 -7.01 8.55
C TYR A 35 -3.77 -7.78 7.24
N THR A 36 -2.67 -8.16 6.59
CA THR A 36 -2.69 -8.81 5.28
C THR A 36 -2.77 -10.32 5.34
N ASP A 37 -2.48 -10.92 6.48
CA ASP A 37 -2.36 -12.37 6.66
C ASP A 37 -1.35 -13.00 5.68
N ALA A 38 -0.38 -12.24 5.24
CA ALA A 38 0.66 -12.70 4.32
C ALA A 38 1.82 -13.35 5.06
N THR A 39 2.60 -14.17 4.34
CA THR A 39 3.87 -14.66 4.88
C THR A 39 4.86 -13.51 4.95
N SER A 40 5.84 -13.62 5.85
CA SER A 40 6.89 -12.60 5.98
C SER A 40 7.64 -12.39 4.66
N GLY A 41 7.93 -13.47 3.94
CA GLY A 41 8.63 -13.39 2.67
C GLY A 41 7.82 -12.66 1.58
N ASN A 42 6.56 -12.99 1.44
CA ASN A 42 5.68 -12.32 0.45
C ASN A 42 5.47 -10.85 0.81
N LEU A 43 5.19 -10.57 2.08
CA LEU A 43 5.00 -9.18 2.52
C LEU A 43 6.28 -8.37 2.31
N GLY A 44 7.43 -8.89 2.72
CA GLY A 44 8.71 -8.20 2.55
C GLY A 44 9.01 -7.89 1.09
N ALA A 45 8.75 -8.85 0.20
CA ALA A 45 8.97 -8.65 -1.23
C ALA A 45 8.09 -7.53 -1.80
N GLN A 46 6.81 -7.49 -1.40
CA GLN A 46 5.91 -6.44 -1.89
C GLN A 46 6.24 -5.07 -1.29
N LEU A 47 6.62 -5.03 -0.02
CA LEU A 47 7.04 -3.78 0.61
C LEU A 47 8.28 -3.19 -0.08
N LEU A 48 9.23 -4.05 -0.44
CA LEU A 48 10.42 -3.60 -1.15
C LEU A 48 10.07 -2.98 -2.50
N LYS A 49 9.18 -3.61 -3.26
CA LYS A 49 8.70 -3.08 -4.54
C LYS A 49 8.00 -1.73 -4.38
N LEU A 50 7.12 -1.62 -3.39
CA LEU A 50 6.41 -0.38 -3.12
C LEU A 50 7.36 0.75 -2.74
N GLU A 51 8.40 0.43 -1.98
CA GLU A 51 9.44 1.38 -1.61
C GLU A 51 10.27 1.81 -2.82
N GLU A 52 10.69 0.86 -3.66
CA GLU A 52 11.42 1.14 -4.90
C GLU A 52 10.63 2.03 -5.85
N TRP A 53 9.32 1.84 -5.95
CA TRP A 53 8.44 2.66 -6.77
C TRP A 53 8.11 4.02 -6.14
N GLY A 54 8.58 4.27 -4.92
CA GLY A 54 8.37 5.55 -4.27
C GLY A 54 6.99 5.75 -3.65
N TYR A 55 6.22 4.69 -3.47
CA TYR A 55 4.85 4.79 -2.94
C TYR A 55 4.78 4.74 -1.43
N ILE A 56 5.79 4.13 -0.80
CA ILE A 56 5.91 4.07 0.65
C ILE A 56 7.33 4.41 1.06
N SER A 57 7.48 4.85 2.31
CA SER A 57 8.78 5.02 2.93
C SER A 57 8.90 4.09 4.13
N CYS A 58 10.11 3.64 4.39
CA CYS A 58 10.43 2.76 5.49
C CYS A 58 11.32 3.49 6.50
N LYS A 59 10.99 3.34 7.77
CA LYS A 59 11.80 3.86 8.87
C LYS A 59 12.20 2.69 9.72
N LYS A 60 13.51 2.53 9.96
CA LYS A 60 14.05 1.49 10.83
C LYS A 60 14.49 2.12 12.13
N GLU A 61 14.05 1.55 13.24
CA GLU A 61 14.39 2.04 14.56
C GLU A 61 14.42 0.89 15.56
N PHE A 62 14.95 1.15 16.74
CA PHE A 62 14.92 0.19 17.82
C PHE A 62 13.77 0.53 18.77
N VAL A 63 12.97 -0.48 19.11
CA VAL A 63 11.98 -0.40 20.17
C VAL A 63 12.49 -1.27 21.29
N GLY A 64 13.07 -0.64 22.31
CA GLY A 64 13.90 -1.34 23.28
C GLY A 64 15.15 -1.87 22.61
N LYS A 65 15.38 -3.19 22.68
CA LYS A 65 16.52 -3.84 22.04
C LYS A 65 16.19 -4.49 20.69
N LYS A 66 14.94 -4.39 20.25
CA LYS A 66 14.48 -5.03 19.01
C LYS A 66 14.44 -4.04 17.86
N PRO A 67 15.03 -4.40 16.71
CA PRO A 67 14.84 -3.58 15.50
C PRO A 67 13.41 -3.69 15.02
N GLN A 68 12.83 -2.55 14.58
CA GLN A 68 11.48 -2.49 14.06
C GLN A 68 11.47 -1.64 12.79
N SER A 69 10.83 -2.16 11.75
CA SER A 69 10.57 -1.41 10.53
C SER A 69 9.14 -0.90 10.56
N SER A 70 8.98 0.37 10.24
CA SER A 70 7.68 1.02 10.12
C SER A 70 7.55 1.64 8.74
N TYR A 71 6.33 1.66 8.22
CA TYR A 71 6.04 2.07 6.85
C TYR A 71 4.93 3.10 6.83
N ARG A 72 5.02 4.03 5.89
CA ARG A 72 3.95 5.00 5.64
C ARG A 72 3.88 5.35 4.17
N LEU A 73 2.72 5.85 3.74
CA LEU A 73 2.54 6.33 2.38
C LEU A 73 3.34 7.62 2.16
N THR A 74 3.93 7.75 0.99
CA THR A 74 4.52 8.99 0.52
C THR A 74 3.42 9.86 -0.12
N GLU A 75 3.73 11.11 -0.46
CA GLU A 75 2.81 11.95 -1.22
C GLU A 75 2.45 11.31 -2.56
N THR A 76 3.42 10.70 -3.24
CA THR A 76 3.19 9.96 -4.49
C THR A 76 2.21 8.81 -4.28
N GLY A 77 2.41 8.04 -3.21
CA GLY A 77 1.51 6.94 -2.87
C GLY A 77 0.09 7.40 -2.61
N ILE A 78 -0.07 8.47 -1.85
CA ILE A 78 -1.38 9.06 -1.54
C ILE A 78 -2.06 9.55 -2.81
N SER A 79 -1.34 10.31 -3.63
CA SER A 79 -1.87 10.88 -4.87
C SER A 79 -2.34 9.81 -5.84
N ASN A 80 -1.53 8.78 -6.05
CA ASN A 80 -1.88 7.70 -6.96
C ASN A 80 -3.04 6.86 -6.44
N PHE A 81 -3.11 6.64 -5.12
CA PHE A 81 -4.22 5.91 -4.53
C PHE A 81 -5.54 6.69 -4.69
N LYS A 82 -5.51 8.01 -4.52
CA LYS A 82 -6.68 8.85 -4.76
C LYS A 82 -7.18 8.72 -6.20
N GLU A 83 -6.28 8.77 -7.17
CA GLU A 83 -6.65 8.59 -8.59
C GLU A 83 -7.29 7.23 -8.85
N TYR A 84 -6.74 6.18 -8.21
CA TYR A 84 -7.30 4.84 -8.32
C TYR A 84 -8.72 4.78 -7.78
N VAL A 85 -8.96 5.34 -6.59
CA VAL A 85 -10.29 5.37 -5.96
C VAL A 85 -11.27 6.18 -6.81
N GLU A 86 -10.85 7.33 -7.32
CA GLU A 86 -11.68 8.17 -8.19
C GLU A 86 -12.08 7.43 -9.47
N MET A 87 -11.17 6.66 -10.04
CA MET A 87 -11.44 5.83 -11.21
C MET A 87 -12.53 4.80 -10.90
N LEU A 88 -12.43 4.13 -9.74
CA LEU A 88 -13.42 3.16 -9.31
C LEU A 88 -14.78 3.82 -9.05
N GLU A 89 -14.81 5.00 -8.48
CA GLU A 89 -16.04 5.75 -8.26
C GLU A 89 -16.75 6.07 -9.58
N LYS A 90 -15.97 6.45 -10.59
CA LYS A 90 -16.55 6.71 -11.93
C LYS A 90 -17.15 5.46 -12.56
N VAL A 91 -16.48 4.31 -12.39
CA VAL A 91 -17.02 3.03 -12.85
C VAL A 91 -18.34 2.73 -12.14
N LEU A 92 -18.37 2.92 -10.82
CA LEU A 92 -19.58 2.70 -10.03
C LEU A 92 -20.73 3.60 -10.49
N LYS A 93 -20.45 4.89 -10.70
CA LYS A 93 -21.47 5.85 -11.17
C LYS A 93 -22.02 5.48 -12.54
N SER A 94 -21.20 4.92 -13.44
CA SER A 94 -21.67 4.49 -14.76
C SER A 94 -22.66 3.34 -14.67
N MET A 95 -22.64 2.57 -13.60
CA MET A 95 -23.61 1.50 -13.37
C MET A 95 -24.97 2.03 -12.92
N GLU A 96 -25.01 3.25 -12.40
CA GLU A 96 -26.23 3.89 -11.89
C GLU A 96 -26.99 4.68 -12.96
N ALA A 97 -26.34 4.90 -14.09
CA ALA A 97 -26.91 5.71 -15.17
C ALA A 97 -27.96 4.96 -15.98
#